data_2307075cb19db80d8c6ad28819a79894
#
_entry.id   2307075cb19db80d8c6ad28819a79894
#
_cell.length_a   1.000
_cell.length_b   1.000
_cell.length_c   1.000
_cell.angle_alpha   90.00
_cell.angle_beta   90.00
_cell.angle_gamma   90.00
#
_symmetry.space_group_name_H-M   'P 1'
#
loop_
_entity.id
_entity.type
_entity.pdbx_description
1 polymer ?
#
loop_
_entity_poly.entity_id
_entity_poly.type
_entity_poly.pdbx_seq_one_letter_code
_entity_poly.pdbx_strand_id
1 'polypeptide(L)'
;MRLNFSLMIESAIKQYLAKTGHQNLNIKGVMFDMDGVLFDSMPLHAEAWVKTFTQIGIPFTKRLVYMNEGRTGAATIDEQFQIHFSRHSSTEEQQEIYHIKSGIFKQMPKPGLIPGIIDVVRYLADNNIARTVVTGSGESSTLERIEQNFDGLFNRELMVTALDVKQGKPYPEPYLMGLHKLRLSPNEALVVENAPLGIQAGVAAGVFTIGVNTGILDKSDLEAAGANLVFDNMRQLLEALPKIVQQ
;
A
#
# COMPACT_ATOMS: atom_id res chain seq x y z
N MET A 1 19.84 -7.90 -20.83
CA MET A 1 18.74 -7.38 -19.99
C MET A 1 18.12 -8.44 -19.08
N ARG A 2 17.66 -9.61 -19.57
CA ARG A 2 17.07 -10.68 -18.72
C ARG A 2 17.97 -11.26 -17.62
N LEU A 3 19.26 -11.39 -17.87
CA LEU A 3 20.23 -11.93 -16.89
C LEU A 3 20.39 -10.99 -15.68
N ASN A 4 20.49 -9.67 -15.91
CA ASN A 4 20.56 -8.66 -14.84
C ASN A 4 19.32 -8.63 -13.97
N PHE A 5 18.13 -8.82 -14.55
CA PHE A 5 16.85 -8.82 -13.83
C PHE A 5 16.73 -10.02 -12.87
N SER A 6 17.17 -11.22 -13.28
CA SER A 6 17.22 -12.40 -12.40
C SER A 6 18.17 -12.20 -11.23
N LEU A 7 19.38 -11.73 -11.51
CA LEU A 7 20.39 -11.48 -10.49
C LEU A 7 19.95 -10.42 -9.46
N MET A 8 19.22 -9.40 -9.91
CA MET A 8 18.66 -8.40 -9.01
C MET A 8 17.65 -9.02 -8.03
N ILE A 9 16.74 -9.86 -8.50
CA ILE A 9 15.74 -10.55 -7.66
C ILE A 9 16.45 -11.50 -6.67
N GLU A 10 17.37 -12.32 -7.14
CA GLU A 10 18.15 -13.26 -6.30
C GLU A 10 18.93 -12.51 -5.22
N SER A 11 19.56 -11.38 -5.57
CA SER A 11 20.29 -10.54 -4.62
C SER A 11 19.36 -9.97 -3.55
N ALA A 12 18.18 -9.44 -3.94
CA ALA A 12 17.22 -8.90 -3.01
C ALA A 12 16.68 -9.97 -2.03
N ILE A 13 16.41 -11.18 -2.53
CA ILE A 13 15.98 -12.31 -1.69
C ILE A 13 17.08 -12.69 -0.69
N LYS A 14 18.34 -12.80 -1.14
CA LYS A 14 19.47 -13.09 -0.24
C LYS A 14 19.63 -12.05 0.85
N GLN A 15 19.50 -10.76 0.51
CA GLN A 15 19.57 -9.67 1.48
C GLN A 15 18.43 -9.74 2.50
N TYR A 16 17.21 -10.01 2.04
CA TYR A 16 16.06 -10.21 2.92
C TYR A 16 16.27 -11.35 3.90
N LEU A 17 16.69 -12.52 3.41
CA LEU A 17 16.92 -13.70 4.25
C LEU A 17 18.04 -13.45 5.27
N ALA A 18 19.13 -12.79 4.86
CA ALA A 18 20.21 -12.40 5.76
C ALA A 18 19.75 -11.42 6.85
N LYS A 19 18.87 -10.48 6.52
CA LYS A 19 18.36 -9.48 7.45
C LYS A 19 17.34 -10.06 8.44
N THR A 20 16.50 -10.97 8.00
CA THR A 20 15.40 -11.54 8.81
C THR A 20 15.77 -12.83 9.54
N GLY A 21 16.83 -13.52 9.12
CA GLY A 21 17.22 -14.84 9.66
C GLY A 21 16.39 -16.01 9.15
N HIS A 22 15.47 -15.78 8.20
CA HIS A 22 14.70 -16.86 7.58
C HIS A 22 15.57 -17.75 6.71
N GLN A 23 15.27 -19.06 6.67
CA GLN A 23 16.00 -20.04 5.90
C GLN A 23 15.67 -19.99 4.40
N ASN A 24 14.43 -19.62 4.06
CA ASN A 24 13.93 -19.54 2.70
C ASN A 24 12.83 -18.49 2.58
N LEU A 25 12.49 -18.12 1.35
CA LEU A 25 11.32 -17.34 0.97
C LEU A 25 10.40 -18.28 0.19
N ASN A 26 9.26 -18.69 0.78
CA ASN A 26 8.32 -19.65 0.18
C ASN A 26 6.94 -19.02 0.07
N ILE A 27 6.68 -18.27 -0.98
CA ILE A 27 5.51 -17.41 -1.12
C ILE A 27 4.24 -18.23 -1.36
N LYS A 28 3.30 -18.08 -0.43
CA LYS A 28 1.95 -18.67 -0.45
C LYS A 28 0.85 -17.61 -0.49
N GLY A 29 1.19 -16.34 -0.22
CA GLY A 29 0.24 -15.24 -0.24
C GLY A 29 0.84 -13.89 -0.58
N VAL A 30 0.00 -13.01 -1.12
CA VAL A 30 0.34 -11.62 -1.45
C VAL A 30 -0.66 -10.67 -0.82
N MET A 31 -0.16 -9.67 -0.11
CA MET A 31 -0.92 -8.60 0.52
C MET A 31 -0.73 -7.32 -0.30
N PHE A 32 -1.80 -6.84 -0.89
CA PHE A 32 -1.80 -5.63 -1.71
C PHE A 32 -2.28 -4.43 -0.91
N ASP A 33 -1.59 -3.31 -0.98
CA ASP A 33 -2.24 -2.03 -0.73
C ASP A 33 -3.32 -1.78 -1.79
N MET A 34 -4.16 -0.78 -1.56
CA MET A 34 -5.29 -0.48 -2.44
C MET A 34 -5.05 0.75 -3.32
N ASP A 35 -4.82 1.90 -2.69
CA ASP A 35 -4.75 3.19 -3.37
C ASP A 35 -3.39 3.39 -4.04
N GLY A 36 -3.35 3.44 -5.37
CA GLY A 36 -2.12 3.45 -6.15
C GLY A 36 -1.54 2.06 -6.43
N VAL A 37 -2.12 0.98 -5.89
CA VAL A 37 -1.75 -0.40 -6.19
C VAL A 37 -2.85 -1.12 -6.99
N LEU A 38 -4.06 -1.15 -6.47
CA LEU A 38 -5.22 -1.71 -7.17
C LEU A 38 -5.94 -0.66 -8.02
N PHE A 39 -6.10 0.55 -7.45
CA PHE A 39 -6.82 1.66 -8.09
C PHE A 39 -5.90 2.87 -8.29
N ASP A 40 -6.04 3.53 -9.43
CA ASP A 40 -5.38 4.82 -9.75
C ASP A 40 -6.12 5.98 -9.05
N SER A 41 -6.20 5.89 -7.73
CA SER A 41 -6.93 6.82 -6.86
C SER A 41 -6.03 7.93 -6.30
N MET A 42 -4.72 7.76 -6.30
CA MET A 42 -3.79 8.70 -5.67
C MET A 42 -3.81 10.12 -6.26
N PRO A 43 -3.95 10.33 -7.59
CA PRO A 43 -4.12 11.68 -8.12
C PRO A 43 -5.34 12.40 -7.54
N LEU A 44 -6.46 11.67 -7.30
CA LEU A 44 -7.68 12.21 -6.73
C LEU A 44 -7.54 12.49 -5.24
N HIS A 45 -6.90 11.57 -4.50
CA HIS A 45 -6.56 11.79 -3.10
C HIS A 45 -5.64 13.01 -2.93
N ALA A 46 -4.64 13.15 -3.80
CA ALA A 46 -3.72 14.30 -3.76
C ALA A 46 -4.45 15.62 -4.00
N GLU A 47 -5.35 15.65 -4.98
CA GLU A 47 -6.14 16.85 -5.25
C GLU A 47 -7.08 17.19 -4.09
N ALA A 48 -7.77 16.20 -3.51
CA ALA A 48 -8.69 16.40 -2.39
C ALA A 48 -7.95 16.94 -1.15
N TRP A 49 -6.82 16.34 -0.78
CA TRP A 49 -6.02 16.78 0.36
C TRP A 49 -5.45 18.19 0.17
N VAL A 50 -4.88 18.48 -1.01
CA VAL A 50 -4.34 19.81 -1.31
C VAL A 50 -5.44 20.88 -1.20
N LYS A 51 -6.61 20.64 -1.80
CA LYS A 51 -7.75 21.55 -1.69
C LYS A 51 -8.20 21.74 -0.23
N THR A 52 -8.28 20.67 0.54
CA THR A 52 -8.69 20.70 1.95
C THR A 52 -7.75 21.54 2.80
N PHE A 53 -6.46 21.25 2.75
CA PHE A 53 -5.47 21.99 3.54
C PHE A 53 -5.32 23.45 3.08
N THR A 54 -5.49 23.73 1.79
CA THR A 54 -5.53 25.11 1.28
C THR A 54 -6.67 25.90 1.89
N GLN A 55 -7.85 25.32 2.09
CA GLN A 55 -9.01 25.99 2.70
C GLN A 55 -8.77 26.42 4.16
N ILE A 56 -7.92 25.69 4.87
CA ILE A 56 -7.56 25.98 6.27
C ILE A 56 -6.20 26.67 6.41
N GLY A 57 -5.60 27.12 5.29
CA GLY A 57 -4.37 27.90 5.29
C GLY A 57 -3.09 27.09 5.54
N ILE A 58 -3.13 25.76 5.43
CA ILE A 58 -1.96 24.88 5.57
C ILE A 58 -1.37 24.59 4.18
N PRO A 59 -0.08 24.92 3.93
CA PRO A 59 0.60 24.54 2.69
C PRO A 59 0.76 23.01 2.61
N PHE A 60 0.13 22.39 1.61
CA PHE A 60 0.22 20.95 1.40
C PHE A 60 0.38 20.65 -0.08
N THR A 61 1.38 19.84 -0.44
CA THR A 61 1.71 19.53 -1.84
C THR A 61 1.27 18.14 -2.22
N LYS A 62 1.06 17.91 -3.53
CA LYS A 62 0.78 16.55 -4.02
C LYS A 62 1.84 15.54 -3.59
N ARG A 63 3.15 15.92 -3.64
CA ARG A 63 4.23 15.04 -3.18
C ARG A 63 4.07 14.67 -1.70
N LEU A 64 3.70 15.61 -0.82
CA LEU A 64 3.45 15.32 0.59
C LEU A 64 2.27 14.34 0.77
N VAL A 65 1.24 14.42 -0.07
CA VAL A 65 0.14 13.43 -0.03
C VAL A 65 0.67 12.03 -0.32
N TYR A 66 1.45 11.86 -1.38
CA TYR A 66 2.04 10.56 -1.72
C TYR A 66 3.03 10.04 -0.67
N MET A 67 3.80 10.94 -0.03
CA MET A 67 4.71 10.56 1.07
C MET A 67 3.97 10.14 2.34
N ASN A 68 2.75 10.63 2.56
CA ASN A 68 1.90 10.32 3.70
C ASN A 68 0.83 9.25 3.42
N GLU A 69 0.83 8.67 2.22
CA GLU A 69 -0.11 7.63 1.87
C GLU A 69 -0.03 6.41 2.79
N GLY A 70 -1.18 5.80 3.07
CA GLY A 70 -1.29 4.69 4.02
C GLY A 70 -1.48 5.11 5.47
N ARG A 71 -1.24 6.37 5.81
CA ARG A 71 -1.56 6.95 7.11
C ARG A 71 -3.06 7.23 7.22
N THR A 72 -3.61 7.10 8.41
CA THR A 72 -5.02 7.48 8.64
C THR A 72 -5.21 8.99 8.43
N GLY A 73 -6.41 9.41 8.02
CA GLY A 73 -6.72 10.82 7.85
C GLY A 73 -6.51 11.65 9.12
N ALA A 74 -6.91 11.10 10.28
CA ALA A 74 -6.69 11.74 11.58
C ALA A 74 -5.20 11.97 11.88
N ALA A 75 -4.35 10.95 11.63
CA ALA A 75 -2.92 11.07 11.87
C ALA A 75 -2.25 12.06 10.89
N THR A 76 -2.72 12.12 9.63
CA THR A 76 -2.24 13.10 8.65
C THR A 76 -2.58 14.53 9.08
N ILE A 77 -3.80 14.76 9.57
CA ILE A 77 -4.24 16.07 10.06
C ILE A 77 -3.43 16.47 11.29
N ASP A 78 -3.29 15.56 12.24
CA ASP A 78 -2.55 15.83 13.48
C ASP A 78 -1.08 16.18 13.22
N GLU A 79 -0.41 15.48 12.31
CA GLU A 79 0.95 15.80 11.90
C GLU A 79 1.05 17.22 11.32
N GLN A 80 0.11 17.62 10.47
CA GLN A 80 0.12 18.97 9.90
C GLN A 80 -0.15 20.05 10.96
N PHE A 81 -1.00 19.76 11.93
CA PHE A 81 -1.23 20.66 13.06
C PHE A 81 0.02 20.82 13.94
N GLN A 82 0.75 19.74 14.19
CA GLN A 82 2.04 19.82 14.90
C GLN A 82 3.07 20.64 14.14
N ILE A 83 3.18 20.45 12.82
CA ILE A 83 4.14 21.16 11.98
C ILE A 83 3.82 22.65 11.90
N HIS A 84 2.57 23.02 11.67
CA HIS A 84 2.19 24.40 11.34
C HIS A 84 1.71 25.22 12.54
N PHE A 85 1.17 24.56 13.58
CA PHE A 85 0.60 25.22 14.75
C PHE A 85 1.27 24.83 16.07
N SER A 86 2.27 23.94 16.05
CA SER A 86 3.00 23.45 17.25
C SER A 86 2.06 22.87 18.32
N ARG A 87 0.95 22.26 17.90
CA ARG A 87 -0.02 21.59 18.78
C ARG A 87 -0.64 20.38 18.10
N HIS A 88 -1.22 19.49 18.88
CA HIS A 88 -2.10 18.44 18.38
C HIS A 88 -3.44 19.01 17.89
N SER A 89 -4.02 18.35 16.89
CA SER A 89 -5.41 18.61 16.48
C SER A 89 -6.37 17.93 17.46
N SER A 90 -7.53 18.55 17.70
CA SER A 90 -8.60 17.89 18.45
C SER A 90 -9.31 16.84 17.59
N THR A 91 -10.08 15.95 18.25
CA THR A 91 -10.89 14.94 17.55
C THR A 91 -11.93 15.61 16.63
N GLU A 92 -12.51 16.71 17.07
CA GLU A 92 -13.50 17.50 16.32
C GLU A 92 -12.84 18.10 15.06
N GLU A 93 -11.66 18.71 15.19
CA GLU A 93 -10.90 19.25 14.05
C GLU A 93 -10.55 18.16 13.04
N GLN A 94 -10.11 16.98 13.52
CA GLN A 94 -9.82 15.83 12.65
C GLN A 94 -11.06 15.38 11.87
N GLN A 95 -12.21 15.28 12.55
CA GLN A 95 -13.47 14.88 11.92
C GLN A 95 -13.95 15.90 10.89
N GLU A 96 -13.93 17.19 11.22
CA GLU A 96 -14.35 18.26 10.34
C GLU A 96 -13.49 18.35 9.07
N ILE A 97 -12.15 18.35 9.24
CA ILE A 97 -11.21 18.45 8.12
C ILE A 97 -11.31 17.20 7.24
N TYR A 98 -11.42 16.00 7.84
CA TYR A 98 -11.60 14.78 7.08
C TYR A 98 -12.94 14.74 6.34
N HIS A 99 -14.01 15.30 6.93
CA HIS A 99 -15.30 15.43 6.28
C HIS A 99 -15.21 16.32 5.03
N ILE A 100 -14.52 17.46 5.11
CA ILE A 100 -14.25 18.35 3.96
C ILE A 100 -13.52 17.56 2.86
N LYS A 101 -12.42 16.89 3.21
CA LYS A 101 -11.63 16.05 2.27
C LYS A 101 -12.48 15.00 1.60
N SER A 102 -13.29 14.27 2.37
CA SER A 102 -14.15 13.20 1.85
C SER A 102 -15.26 13.77 0.95
N GLY A 103 -15.82 14.92 1.29
CA GLY A 103 -16.79 15.64 0.46
C GLY A 103 -16.22 16.03 -0.90
N ILE A 104 -15.01 16.57 -0.93
CA ILE A 104 -14.30 16.90 -2.17
C ILE A 104 -14.03 15.63 -2.99
N PHE A 105 -13.52 14.58 -2.36
CA PHE A 105 -13.17 13.32 -3.04
C PHE A 105 -14.41 12.65 -3.66
N LYS A 106 -15.56 12.64 -2.96
CA LYS A 106 -16.81 12.04 -3.44
C LYS A 106 -17.38 12.72 -4.69
N GLN A 107 -17.02 13.98 -4.94
CA GLN A 107 -17.43 14.71 -6.15
C GLN A 107 -16.52 14.44 -7.36
N MET A 108 -15.41 13.74 -7.17
CA MET A 108 -14.47 13.41 -8.23
C MET A 108 -14.91 12.16 -9.01
N PRO A 109 -14.41 11.96 -10.25
CA PRO A 109 -14.64 10.74 -10.99
C PRO A 109 -14.17 9.52 -10.21
N LYS A 110 -14.82 8.37 -10.41
CA LYS A 110 -14.36 7.11 -9.82
C LYS A 110 -13.00 6.73 -10.43
N PRO A 111 -12.01 6.38 -9.61
CA PRO A 111 -10.71 5.97 -10.12
C PRO A 111 -10.81 4.65 -10.89
N GLY A 112 -10.05 4.54 -11.98
CA GLY A 112 -9.84 3.30 -12.69
C GLY A 112 -8.90 2.33 -11.95
N LEU A 113 -8.67 1.17 -12.53
CA LEU A 113 -7.67 0.24 -12.05
C LEU A 113 -6.26 0.68 -12.48
N ILE A 114 -5.26 0.34 -11.67
CA ILE A 114 -3.85 0.47 -12.09
C ILE A 114 -3.61 -0.46 -13.30
N PRO A 115 -3.01 0.05 -14.39
CA PRO A 115 -2.75 -0.75 -15.58
C PRO A 115 -1.92 -2.01 -15.27
N GLY A 116 -2.41 -3.16 -15.69
CA GLY A 116 -1.77 -4.46 -15.51
C GLY A 116 -2.06 -5.16 -14.17
N ILE A 117 -2.77 -4.53 -13.23
CA ILE A 117 -3.05 -5.16 -11.92
C ILE A 117 -3.92 -6.42 -12.04
N ILE A 118 -4.88 -6.44 -12.94
CA ILE A 118 -5.73 -7.61 -13.16
C ILE A 118 -4.90 -8.83 -13.57
N ASP A 119 -3.90 -8.64 -14.44
CA ASP A 119 -3.02 -9.73 -14.88
C ASP A 119 -2.16 -10.26 -13.74
N VAL A 120 -1.67 -9.37 -12.85
CA VAL A 120 -0.95 -9.75 -11.63
C VAL A 120 -1.83 -10.59 -10.72
N VAL A 121 -3.05 -10.13 -10.42
CA VAL A 121 -3.96 -10.82 -9.50
C VAL A 121 -4.41 -12.16 -10.08
N ARG A 122 -4.69 -12.25 -11.39
CA ARG A 122 -5.02 -13.51 -12.08
C ARG A 122 -3.86 -14.48 -12.09
N TYR A 123 -2.64 -14.02 -12.39
CA TYR A 123 -1.47 -14.88 -12.32
C TYR A 123 -1.32 -15.54 -10.95
N LEU A 124 -1.53 -14.79 -9.86
CA LEU A 124 -1.48 -15.35 -8.51
C LEU A 124 -2.62 -16.34 -8.26
N ALA A 125 -3.83 -16.06 -8.77
CA ALA A 125 -4.98 -16.97 -8.67
C ALA A 125 -4.69 -18.31 -9.37
N ASP A 126 -4.19 -18.25 -10.60
CA ASP A 126 -3.90 -19.43 -11.43
C ASP A 126 -2.78 -20.29 -10.83
N ASN A 127 -1.91 -19.70 -10.02
CA ASN A 127 -0.83 -20.39 -9.30
C ASN A 127 -1.18 -20.74 -7.84
N ASN A 128 -2.46 -20.64 -7.43
CA ASN A 128 -2.95 -20.96 -6.09
C ASN A 128 -2.28 -20.14 -4.97
N ILE A 129 -1.79 -18.93 -5.26
CA ILE A 129 -1.26 -17.99 -4.29
C ILE A 129 -2.41 -17.20 -3.67
N ALA A 130 -2.54 -17.24 -2.34
CA ALA A 130 -3.55 -16.48 -1.62
C ALA A 130 -3.37 -14.96 -1.84
N ARG A 131 -4.46 -14.19 -1.82
CA ARG A 131 -4.44 -12.75 -2.05
C ARG A 131 -5.35 -12.07 -1.04
N THR A 132 -4.87 -10.96 -0.51
CA THR A 132 -5.70 -10.07 0.30
C THR A 132 -5.33 -8.61 0.07
N VAL A 133 -6.22 -7.73 0.51
CA VAL A 133 -6.02 -6.27 0.47
C VAL A 133 -5.82 -5.76 1.89
N VAL A 134 -4.87 -4.84 2.05
CA VAL A 134 -4.54 -4.19 3.33
C VAL A 134 -4.58 -2.68 3.12
N THR A 135 -5.71 -2.06 3.47
CA THR A 135 -5.96 -0.63 3.21
C THR A 135 -6.14 0.18 4.49
N GLY A 136 -5.68 1.43 4.45
CA GLY A 136 -5.96 2.43 5.49
C GLY A 136 -7.37 3.02 5.44
N SER A 137 -8.21 2.61 4.49
CA SER A 137 -9.62 3.03 4.41
C SER A 137 -10.50 2.18 5.33
N GLY A 138 -11.44 2.82 6.04
CA GLY A 138 -12.48 2.16 6.83
C GLY A 138 -13.87 2.24 6.19
N GLU A 139 -14.00 2.73 4.94
CA GLU A 139 -15.29 2.89 4.28
C GLU A 139 -15.76 1.57 3.65
N SER A 140 -17.03 1.19 3.89
CA SER A 140 -17.65 -0.02 3.30
C SER A 140 -17.66 0.02 1.77
N SER A 141 -17.84 1.19 1.18
CA SER A 141 -17.77 1.43 -0.27
C SER A 141 -16.44 1.00 -0.91
N THR A 142 -15.37 0.97 -0.13
CA THR A 142 -14.05 0.51 -0.54
C THR A 142 -14.08 -0.99 -0.86
N LEU A 143 -14.63 -1.80 0.04
CA LEU A 143 -14.73 -3.26 -0.15
C LEU A 143 -15.65 -3.62 -1.32
N GLU A 144 -16.79 -2.93 -1.44
CA GLU A 144 -17.71 -3.10 -2.57
C GLU A 144 -17.03 -2.79 -3.91
N ARG A 145 -16.18 -1.76 -3.96
CA ARG A 145 -15.43 -1.43 -5.17
C ARG A 145 -14.43 -2.52 -5.57
N ILE A 146 -13.79 -3.17 -4.60
CA ILE A 146 -12.89 -4.30 -4.86
C ILE A 146 -13.70 -5.48 -5.43
N GLU A 147 -14.81 -5.83 -4.80
CA GLU A 147 -15.69 -6.92 -5.25
C GLU A 147 -16.18 -6.69 -6.69
N GLN A 148 -16.62 -5.48 -7.03
CA GLN A 148 -17.12 -5.12 -8.36
C GLN A 148 -16.05 -5.16 -9.47
N ASN A 149 -14.78 -4.92 -9.14
CA ASN A 149 -13.73 -4.79 -10.14
C ASN A 149 -12.86 -6.05 -10.26
N PHE A 150 -12.87 -6.94 -9.27
CA PHE A 150 -11.97 -8.10 -9.24
C PHE A 150 -12.71 -9.46 -9.26
N ASP A 151 -14.02 -9.47 -9.46
CA ASP A 151 -14.85 -10.67 -9.76
C ASP A 151 -14.47 -11.92 -8.92
N GLY A 152 -14.51 -11.79 -7.59
CA GLY A 152 -14.21 -12.90 -6.67
C GLY A 152 -12.72 -13.25 -6.53
N LEU A 153 -11.81 -12.50 -7.17
CA LEU A 153 -10.36 -12.71 -7.03
C LEU A 153 -9.83 -12.37 -5.63
N PHE A 154 -10.58 -11.63 -4.82
CA PHE A 154 -10.30 -11.36 -3.42
C PHE A 154 -11.44 -11.85 -2.53
N ASN A 155 -11.10 -12.46 -1.39
CA ASN A 155 -12.08 -12.82 -0.36
C ASN A 155 -12.21 -11.66 0.64
N ARG A 156 -13.44 -11.12 0.77
CA ARG A 156 -13.75 -10.00 1.67
C ARG A 156 -13.35 -10.25 3.12
N GLU A 157 -13.55 -11.47 3.63
CA GLU A 157 -13.24 -11.82 5.01
C GLU A 157 -11.74 -11.77 5.34
N LEU A 158 -10.89 -11.93 4.33
CA LEU A 158 -9.44 -11.86 4.47
C LEU A 158 -8.90 -10.44 4.36
N MET A 159 -9.68 -9.47 3.86
CA MET A 159 -9.24 -8.09 3.72
C MET A 159 -9.02 -7.43 5.09
N VAL A 160 -8.05 -6.54 5.14
CA VAL A 160 -7.73 -5.72 6.32
C VAL A 160 -8.03 -4.26 6.00
N THR A 161 -8.79 -3.61 6.86
CA THR A 161 -9.18 -2.22 6.78
C THR A 161 -8.70 -1.44 8.00
N ALA A 162 -8.86 -0.13 8.00
CA ALA A 162 -8.59 0.70 9.19
C ALA A 162 -9.40 0.28 10.43
N LEU A 163 -10.51 -0.45 10.27
CA LEU A 163 -11.36 -0.91 11.37
C LEU A 163 -10.81 -2.18 12.05
N ASP A 164 -9.91 -2.91 11.39
CA ASP A 164 -9.32 -4.15 11.89
C ASP A 164 -8.09 -3.90 12.78
N VAL A 165 -7.55 -2.66 12.82
CA VAL A 165 -6.28 -2.33 13.46
C VAL A 165 -6.39 -1.09 14.35
N LYS A 166 -5.52 -1.00 15.33
CA LYS A 166 -5.39 0.19 16.21
C LYS A 166 -4.42 1.21 15.64
N GLN A 167 -3.35 0.73 15.01
CA GLN A 167 -2.29 1.55 14.43
C GLN A 167 -2.20 1.27 12.94
N GLY A 168 -2.42 2.31 12.12
CA GLY A 168 -2.24 2.25 10.66
C GLY A 168 -0.75 2.27 10.28
N LYS A 169 -0.48 2.18 8.97
CA LYS A 169 0.85 2.37 8.38
C LYS A 169 1.44 3.73 8.86
N PRO A 170 2.71 3.82 9.23
CA PRO A 170 3.81 2.87 8.99
C PRO A 170 3.99 1.76 10.05
N TYR A 171 3.11 1.65 11.02
CA TYR A 171 3.16 0.54 11.98
C TYR A 171 2.90 -0.79 11.28
N PRO A 172 3.51 -1.90 11.76
CA PRO A 172 3.39 -3.21 11.10
C PRO A 172 2.01 -3.86 11.27
N GLU A 173 1.18 -3.38 12.19
CA GLU A 173 -0.08 -4.01 12.61
C GLU A 173 -0.99 -4.38 11.42
N PRO A 174 -1.19 -3.53 10.37
CA PRO A 174 -2.03 -3.90 9.24
C PRO A 174 -1.54 -5.13 8.48
N TYR A 175 -0.23 -5.26 8.26
CA TYR A 175 0.35 -6.42 7.57
C TYR A 175 0.46 -7.65 8.48
N LEU A 176 0.69 -7.48 9.78
CA LEU A 176 0.60 -8.57 10.75
C LEU A 176 -0.83 -9.12 10.83
N MET A 177 -1.85 -8.25 10.77
CA MET A 177 -3.24 -8.68 10.67
C MET A 177 -3.52 -9.43 9.36
N GLY A 178 -2.96 -8.97 8.24
CA GLY A 178 -3.04 -9.66 6.94
C GLY A 178 -2.42 -11.06 7.00
N LEU A 179 -1.23 -11.19 7.57
CA LEU A 179 -0.59 -12.49 7.81
C LEU A 179 -1.46 -13.41 8.66
N HIS A 180 -2.02 -12.87 9.75
CA HIS A 180 -2.91 -13.63 10.64
C HIS A 180 -4.16 -14.13 9.90
N LYS A 181 -4.85 -13.28 9.13
CA LYS A 181 -6.03 -13.66 8.33
C LYS A 181 -5.69 -14.70 7.25
N LEU A 182 -4.52 -14.58 6.63
CA LEU A 182 -4.03 -15.56 5.64
C LEU A 182 -3.45 -16.84 6.29
N ARG A 183 -3.20 -16.85 7.59
CA ARG A 183 -2.52 -17.92 8.35
C ARG A 183 -1.14 -18.22 7.80
N LEU A 184 -0.37 -17.17 7.49
CA LEU A 184 0.97 -17.24 6.92
C LEU A 184 2.01 -16.63 7.86
N SER A 185 3.24 -17.14 7.77
CA SER A 185 4.44 -16.54 8.36
C SER A 185 5.00 -15.44 7.45
N PRO A 186 5.81 -14.50 7.96
CA PRO A 186 6.36 -13.41 7.16
C PRO A 186 7.12 -13.85 5.89
N ASN A 187 7.88 -14.94 5.96
CA ASN A 187 8.61 -15.50 4.82
C ASN A 187 7.73 -16.29 3.83
N GLU A 188 6.44 -16.40 4.09
CA GLU A 188 5.46 -17.03 3.20
C GLU A 188 4.59 -16.02 2.48
N ALA A 189 4.81 -14.72 2.71
CA ALA A 189 4.01 -13.66 2.11
C ALA A 189 4.87 -12.59 1.41
N LEU A 190 4.23 -11.89 0.46
CA LEU A 190 4.72 -10.66 -0.14
C LEU A 190 3.81 -9.49 0.24
N VAL A 191 4.39 -8.31 0.34
CA VAL A 191 3.66 -7.03 0.33
C VAL A 191 3.91 -6.34 -1.00
N VAL A 192 2.86 -5.80 -1.61
CA VAL A 192 2.92 -4.94 -2.81
C VAL A 192 2.37 -3.57 -2.44
N GLU A 193 3.21 -2.57 -2.56
CA GLU A 193 2.99 -1.21 -2.10
C GLU A 193 3.48 -0.16 -3.11
N ASN A 194 2.97 1.06 -3.03
CA ASN A 194 3.41 2.19 -3.86
C ASN A 194 3.87 3.41 -3.03
N ALA A 195 3.78 3.33 -1.70
CA ALA A 195 4.03 4.45 -0.81
C ALA A 195 5.04 4.14 0.30
N PRO A 196 5.85 5.13 0.71
CA PRO A 196 6.88 4.94 1.73
C PRO A 196 6.37 4.38 3.06
N LEU A 197 5.25 4.90 3.58
CA LEU A 197 4.73 4.44 4.88
C LEU A 197 4.22 3.01 4.82
N GLY A 198 3.62 2.60 3.71
CA GLY A 198 3.18 1.23 3.51
C GLY A 198 4.35 0.26 3.36
N ILE A 199 5.40 0.66 2.64
CA ILE A 199 6.65 -0.11 2.54
C ILE A 199 7.27 -0.28 3.92
N GLN A 200 7.38 0.80 4.72
CA GLN A 200 7.89 0.73 6.09
C GLN A 200 7.09 -0.25 6.96
N ALA A 201 5.75 -0.23 6.82
CA ALA A 201 4.88 -1.15 7.54
C ALA A 201 5.11 -2.63 7.15
N GLY A 202 5.24 -2.92 5.85
CA GLY A 202 5.54 -4.26 5.34
C GLY A 202 6.91 -4.77 5.82
N VAL A 203 7.92 -3.92 5.74
CA VAL A 203 9.29 -4.22 6.22
C VAL A 203 9.31 -4.43 7.73
N ALA A 204 8.60 -3.59 8.49
CA ALA A 204 8.49 -3.71 9.95
C ALA A 204 7.72 -4.98 10.38
N ALA A 205 6.80 -5.47 9.55
CA ALA A 205 6.13 -6.76 9.73
C ALA A 205 7.03 -7.97 9.39
N GLY A 206 8.27 -7.74 8.93
CA GLY A 206 9.21 -8.79 8.55
C GLY A 206 8.91 -9.43 7.19
N VAL A 207 8.05 -8.86 6.37
CA VAL A 207 7.59 -9.40 5.09
C VAL A 207 8.46 -8.89 3.93
N PHE A 208 8.72 -9.73 2.93
CA PHE A 208 9.35 -9.30 1.70
C PHE A 208 8.46 -8.28 0.99
N THR A 209 8.92 -7.03 0.92
CA THR A 209 8.11 -5.90 0.49
C THR A 209 8.59 -5.36 -0.86
N ILE A 210 7.67 -5.31 -1.82
CA ILE A 210 7.89 -4.82 -3.19
C ILE A 210 7.21 -3.47 -3.34
N GLY A 211 7.98 -2.47 -3.76
CA GLY A 211 7.46 -1.18 -4.20
C GLY A 211 7.08 -1.23 -5.69
N VAL A 212 5.94 -0.67 -6.06
CA VAL A 212 5.57 -0.42 -7.46
C VAL A 212 5.35 1.08 -7.64
N ASN A 213 6.23 1.73 -8.40
CA ASN A 213 6.18 3.19 -8.57
C ASN A 213 5.12 3.58 -9.61
N THR A 214 3.88 3.62 -9.17
CA THR A 214 2.69 3.98 -9.97
C THR A 214 2.34 5.46 -9.88
N GLY A 215 3.05 6.23 -9.05
CA GLY A 215 2.74 7.62 -8.73
C GLY A 215 3.82 8.60 -9.19
N ILE A 216 3.94 9.69 -8.45
CA ILE A 216 4.83 10.84 -8.76
C ILE A 216 6.12 10.84 -7.93
N LEU A 217 6.31 9.85 -7.06
CA LEU A 217 7.51 9.74 -6.23
C LEU A 217 8.69 9.24 -7.07
N ASP A 218 9.89 9.53 -6.61
CA ASP A 218 11.08 8.95 -7.19
C ASP A 218 11.24 7.51 -6.69
N LYS A 219 11.81 6.64 -7.51
CA LYS A 219 12.11 5.27 -7.13
C LYS A 219 12.93 5.21 -5.84
N SER A 220 13.85 6.15 -5.66
CA SER A 220 14.67 6.27 -4.46
C SER A 220 13.87 6.54 -3.18
N ASP A 221 12.68 7.15 -3.25
CA ASP A 221 11.82 7.33 -2.08
C ASP A 221 11.33 5.96 -1.55
N LEU A 222 10.95 5.06 -2.47
CA LEU A 222 10.49 3.71 -2.14
C LEU A 222 11.65 2.82 -1.67
N GLU A 223 12.82 2.95 -2.29
CA GLU A 223 14.06 2.26 -1.88
C GLU A 223 14.50 2.72 -0.48
N ALA A 224 14.48 4.03 -0.21
CA ALA A 224 14.81 4.61 1.09
C ALA A 224 13.83 4.18 2.20
N ALA A 225 12.57 3.89 1.86
CA ALA A 225 11.58 3.33 2.78
C ALA A 225 11.86 1.85 3.14
N GLY A 226 12.79 1.20 2.43
CA GLY A 226 13.26 -0.16 2.72
C GLY A 226 12.64 -1.24 1.84
N ALA A 227 12.04 -0.90 0.70
CA ALA A 227 11.56 -1.89 -0.27
C ALA A 227 12.68 -2.85 -0.66
N ASN A 228 12.38 -4.15 -0.66
CA ASN A 228 13.34 -5.17 -1.09
C ASN A 228 13.56 -5.12 -2.61
N LEU A 229 12.52 -4.78 -3.36
CA LEU A 229 12.54 -4.54 -4.80
C LEU A 229 11.63 -3.37 -5.13
N VAL A 230 11.98 -2.59 -6.17
CA VAL A 230 11.12 -1.54 -6.69
C VAL A 230 10.98 -1.69 -8.20
N PHE A 231 9.73 -1.80 -8.67
CA PHE A 231 9.36 -1.87 -10.08
C PHE A 231 8.69 -0.58 -10.54
N ASP A 232 8.84 -0.24 -11.81
CA ASP A 232 8.25 0.98 -12.37
C ASP A 232 6.75 0.85 -12.68
N ASN A 233 6.24 -0.39 -12.78
CA ASN A 233 4.84 -0.67 -13.09
C ASN A 233 4.47 -2.14 -12.80
N MET A 234 3.16 -2.46 -12.86
CA MET A 234 2.64 -3.81 -12.61
C MET A 234 3.11 -4.84 -13.65
N ARG A 235 3.47 -4.43 -14.87
CA ARG A 235 4.02 -5.35 -15.88
C ARG A 235 5.38 -5.89 -15.46
N GLN A 236 6.27 -5.03 -14.94
CA GLN A 236 7.57 -5.48 -14.42
C GLN A 236 7.39 -6.40 -13.20
N LEU A 237 6.42 -6.09 -12.31
CA LEU A 237 6.07 -6.98 -11.21
C LEU A 237 5.62 -8.35 -11.73
N LEU A 238 4.70 -8.39 -12.71
CA LEU A 238 4.21 -9.63 -13.31
C LEU A 238 5.35 -10.47 -13.91
N GLU A 239 6.30 -9.83 -14.59
CA GLU A 239 7.49 -10.51 -15.14
C GLU A 239 8.42 -11.07 -14.05
N ALA A 240 8.41 -10.49 -12.84
CA ALA A 240 9.22 -10.92 -11.71
C ALA A 240 8.57 -12.05 -10.90
N LEU A 241 7.24 -12.10 -10.81
CA LEU A 241 6.51 -13.03 -9.95
C LEU A 241 6.92 -14.50 -10.11
N PRO A 242 7.10 -15.06 -11.33
CA PRO A 242 7.52 -16.46 -11.47
C PRO A 242 8.84 -16.78 -10.78
N LYS A 243 9.73 -15.81 -10.68
CA LYS A 243 11.05 -15.98 -10.05
C LYS A 243 11.04 -15.77 -8.54
N ILE A 244 9.98 -15.11 -8.02
CA ILE A 244 9.83 -14.81 -6.61
C ILE A 244 8.99 -15.90 -5.92
N VAL A 245 7.93 -16.39 -6.59
CA VAL A 245 6.96 -17.33 -5.98
C VAL A 245 7.28 -18.80 -6.20
N GLN A 246 8.21 -19.14 -7.10
CA GLN A 246 8.59 -20.53 -7.44
C GLN A 246 9.98 -20.89 -6.90
N GLN A 247 10.36 -20.37 -5.74
CA GLN A 247 11.66 -20.66 -5.12
C GLN A 247 11.62 -21.86 -4.18
#